data_ba4c2db18ba956ebe2d99b8d93785823
#
_entry.id   ba4c2db18ba956ebe2d99b8d93785823
#
_cell.length_a   1.000
_cell.length_b   1.000
_cell.length_c   1.000
_cell.angle_alpha   90.00
_cell.angle_beta   90.00
_cell.angle_gamma   90.00
#
_symmetry.space_group_name_H-M   'P 1'
#
loop_
_entity.id
_entity.type
_entity.pdbx_description
1 polymer ?
#
loop_
_entity_poly.entity_id
_entity_poly.type
_entity_poly.pdbx_seq_one_letter_code
_entity_poly.pdbx_strand_id
1 'polypeptide(L)'
;MDQHQITIFVVAVVAIVLAAALGFFVARKRRSQRLRERFGPEYDRVLQKEGEVSRAEGVLAMRATRREKFELRPLTAALRSDFSDRWSAVQAEFVDNPKGAVSGADQLVNEVMKARGYPVVDFDQRAADISVDHPVVVENYRAAHEIALRHSRGQASTEDLRRAMVHYRSLFQELLQDSIPVRELPHRREARA
;
A
#
# COMPACT_ATOMS: atom_id res chain seq x y z
N MET A 1 -56.09 7.01 -20.79
CA MET A 1 -55.37 7.05 -19.50
C MET A 1 -55.86 8.29 -18.79
N ASP A 2 -56.45 8.09 -17.64
CA ASP A 2 -56.98 9.20 -16.85
C ASP A 2 -55.84 10.05 -16.30
N GLN A 3 -56.06 11.36 -16.19
CA GLN A 3 -55.07 12.33 -15.77
C GLN A 3 -54.47 11.95 -14.41
N HIS A 4 -55.22 11.31 -13.52
CA HIS A 4 -54.74 10.75 -12.26
C HIS A 4 -53.71 9.62 -12.42
N GLN A 5 -53.90 8.73 -13.38
CA GLN A 5 -52.98 7.63 -13.66
C GLN A 5 -51.65 8.15 -14.19
N ILE A 6 -51.65 9.18 -15.03
CA ILE A 6 -50.45 9.84 -15.53
C ILE A 6 -49.69 10.50 -14.37
N THR A 7 -50.40 11.20 -13.48
CA THR A 7 -49.78 11.86 -12.34
C THR A 7 -49.13 10.85 -11.38
N ILE A 8 -49.80 9.76 -11.05
CA ILE A 8 -49.25 8.67 -10.20
C ILE A 8 -48.03 8.06 -10.87
N PHE A 9 -48.06 7.80 -12.16
CA PHE A 9 -46.90 7.25 -12.89
C PHE A 9 -45.70 8.19 -12.86
N VAL A 10 -45.92 9.49 -13.10
CA VAL A 10 -44.83 10.49 -13.04
C VAL A 10 -44.22 10.57 -11.63
N VAL A 11 -45.07 10.61 -10.60
CA VAL A 11 -44.58 10.63 -9.20
C VAL A 11 -43.76 9.36 -8.85
N ALA A 12 -44.22 8.19 -9.28
CA ALA A 12 -43.53 6.95 -9.09
C ALA A 12 -42.15 6.93 -9.79
N VAL A 13 -42.08 7.40 -11.04
CA VAL A 13 -40.80 7.50 -11.77
C VAL A 13 -39.84 8.46 -11.09
N VAL A 14 -40.30 9.63 -10.66
CA VAL A 14 -39.51 10.61 -9.95
C VAL A 14 -38.97 10.00 -8.63
N ALA A 15 -39.83 9.32 -7.89
CA ALA A 15 -39.41 8.66 -6.63
C ALA A 15 -38.32 7.58 -6.86
N ILE A 16 -38.45 6.77 -7.92
CA ILE A 16 -37.45 5.77 -8.29
C ILE A 16 -36.11 6.44 -8.67
N VAL A 17 -36.16 7.50 -9.48
CA VAL A 17 -34.95 8.25 -9.87
C VAL A 17 -34.21 8.84 -8.63
N LEU A 18 -34.99 9.46 -7.73
CA LEU A 18 -34.44 10.01 -6.49
C LEU A 18 -33.85 8.91 -5.58
N ALA A 19 -34.52 7.78 -5.44
CA ALA A 19 -34.01 6.65 -4.67
C ALA A 19 -32.71 6.07 -5.29
N ALA A 20 -32.67 5.95 -6.60
CA ALA A 20 -31.48 5.49 -7.33
C ALA A 20 -30.32 6.49 -7.17
N ALA A 21 -30.57 7.79 -7.30
CA ALA A 21 -29.57 8.83 -7.10
C ALA A 21 -29.03 8.83 -5.67
N LEU A 22 -29.90 8.72 -4.65
CA LEU A 22 -29.51 8.63 -3.26
C LEU A 22 -28.66 7.37 -2.99
N GLY A 23 -29.10 6.22 -3.50
CA GLY A 23 -28.35 4.95 -3.40
C GLY A 23 -26.98 5.04 -4.03
N PHE A 24 -26.86 5.64 -5.21
CA PHE A 24 -25.59 5.90 -5.88
C PHE A 24 -24.67 6.81 -5.05
N PHE A 25 -25.22 7.90 -4.50
CA PHE A 25 -24.45 8.83 -3.68
C PHE A 25 -23.94 8.19 -2.39
N VAL A 26 -24.79 7.41 -1.72
CA VAL A 26 -24.40 6.67 -0.51
C VAL A 26 -23.34 5.61 -0.84
N ALA A 27 -23.49 4.86 -1.92
CA ALA A 27 -22.52 3.87 -2.35
C ALA A 27 -21.15 4.51 -2.67
N ARG A 28 -21.16 5.65 -3.39
CA ARG A 28 -19.95 6.43 -3.69
C ARG A 28 -19.26 6.92 -2.41
N LYS A 29 -20.01 7.48 -1.47
CA LYS A 29 -19.49 7.95 -0.18
C LYS A 29 -18.86 6.81 0.63
N ARG A 30 -19.53 5.65 0.69
CA ARG A 30 -19.01 4.46 1.39
C ARG A 30 -17.73 3.93 0.73
N ARG A 31 -17.64 3.95 -0.60
CA ARG A 31 -16.43 3.56 -1.34
C ARG A 31 -15.25 4.49 -0.99
N SER A 32 -15.48 5.79 -1.03
CA SER A 32 -14.47 6.80 -0.69
C SER A 32 -13.96 6.62 0.75
N GLN A 33 -14.85 6.41 1.71
CA GLN A 33 -14.49 6.16 3.10
C GLN A 33 -13.64 4.89 3.26
N ARG A 34 -14.03 3.77 2.63
CA ARG A 34 -13.26 2.52 2.68
C ARG A 34 -11.85 2.68 2.11
N LEU A 35 -11.69 3.45 1.03
CA LEU A 35 -10.37 3.73 0.45
C LEU A 35 -9.54 4.61 1.38
N ARG A 36 -10.12 5.63 2.02
CA ARG A 36 -9.43 6.45 3.01
C ARG A 36 -8.97 5.62 4.24
N GLU A 37 -9.83 4.76 4.75
CA GLU A 37 -9.50 3.87 5.86
C GLU A 37 -8.38 2.89 5.50
N ARG A 38 -8.44 2.31 4.30
CA ARG A 38 -7.46 1.33 3.84
C ARG A 38 -6.09 1.94 3.56
N PHE A 39 -6.06 3.11 2.92
CA PHE A 39 -4.83 3.73 2.44
C PHE A 39 -4.29 4.83 3.36
N GLY A 40 -5.06 5.27 4.35
CA GLY A 40 -4.62 6.29 5.30
C GLY A 40 -3.96 7.50 4.63
N PRO A 41 -2.72 7.87 5.05
CA PRO A 41 -2.00 9.02 4.48
C PRO A 41 -1.75 8.92 2.97
N GLU A 42 -1.62 7.71 2.44
CA GLU A 42 -1.40 7.49 1.00
C GLU A 42 -2.58 7.94 0.14
N TYR A 43 -3.82 7.92 0.69
CA TYR A 43 -4.99 8.45 -0.01
C TYR A 43 -4.81 9.94 -0.35
N ASP A 44 -4.43 10.75 0.64
CA ASP A 44 -4.26 12.18 0.45
C ASP A 44 -3.08 12.51 -0.48
N ARG A 45 -2.01 11.73 -0.41
CA ARG A 45 -0.89 11.82 -1.33
C ARG A 45 -1.29 11.56 -2.78
N VAL A 46 -2.05 10.48 -3.04
CA VAL A 46 -2.52 10.17 -4.40
C VAL A 46 -3.51 11.22 -4.87
N LEU A 47 -4.38 11.73 -3.99
CA LEU A 47 -5.30 12.81 -4.31
C LEU A 47 -4.55 14.09 -4.71
N GLN A 48 -3.48 14.47 -4.01
CA GLN A 48 -2.65 15.62 -4.38
C GLN A 48 -1.99 15.43 -5.74
N LYS A 49 -1.52 14.22 -6.03
CA LYS A 49 -0.88 13.90 -7.32
C LYS A 49 -1.85 13.92 -8.50
N GLU A 50 -3.04 13.35 -8.33
CA GLU A 50 -4.04 13.20 -9.39
C GLU A 50 -4.93 14.43 -9.56
N GLY A 51 -5.04 15.28 -8.52
CA GLY A 51 -5.83 16.52 -8.52
C GLY A 51 -7.34 16.33 -8.48
N GLU A 52 -7.85 15.10 -8.67
CA GLU A 52 -9.27 14.78 -8.72
C GLU A 52 -9.58 13.50 -7.92
N VAL A 53 -10.63 13.57 -7.08
CA VAL A 53 -11.04 12.44 -6.23
C VAL A 53 -11.33 11.18 -7.03
N SER A 54 -12.03 11.30 -8.14
CA SER A 54 -12.42 10.15 -8.97
C SER A 54 -11.20 9.42 -9.56
N ARG A 55 -10.19 10.17 -10.02
CA ARG A 55 -8.93 9.62 -10.55
C ARG A 55 -8.10 8.98 -9.44
N ALA A 56 -7.95 9.68 -8.31
CA ALA A 56 -7.22 9.16 -7.17
C ALA A 56 -7.81 7.83 -6.67
N GLU A 57 -9.13 7.77 -6.50
CA GLU A 57 -9.82 6.56 -6.09
C GLU A 57 -9.72 5.43 -7.14
N GLY A 58 -9.70 5.78 -8.43
CA GLY A 58 -9.45 4.84 -9.51
C GLY A 58 -8.05 4.20 -9.40
N VAL A 59 -7.02 5.03 -9.20
CA VAL A 59 -5.63 4.57 -9.00
C VAL A 59 -5.53 3.67 -7.77
N LEU A 60 -6.09 4.08 -6.63
CA LEU A 60 -6.05 3.29 -5.40
C LEU A 60 -6.80 1.96 -5.53
N ALA A 61 -7.94 1.94 -6.21
CA ALA A 61 -8.69 0.72 -6.49
C ALA A 61 -7.90 -0.24 -7.39
N MET A 62 -7.20 0.28 -8.41
CA MET A 62 -6.33 -0.55 -9.26
C MET A 62 -5.16 -1.15 -8.47
N ARG A 63 -4.54 -0.40 -7.56
CA ARG A 63 -3.49 -0.93 -6.66
C ARG A 63 -4.04 -2.06 -5.79
N ALA A 64 -5.21 -1.88 -5.19
CA ALA A 64 -5.85 -2.90 -4.38
C ALA A 64 -6.12 -4.19 -5.19
N THR A 65 -6.68 -4.06 -6.39
CA THR A 65 -6.96 -5.20 -7.29
C THR A 65 -5.67 -5.88 -7.76
N ARG A 66 -4.60 -5.11 -8.04
CA ARG A 66 -3.30 -5.66 -8.38
C ARG A 66 -2.72 -6.47 -7.21
N ARG A 67 -2.79 -5.92 -5.98
CA ARG A 67 -2.31 -6.58 -4.77
C ARG A 67 -3.03 -7.92 -4.51
N GLU A 68 -4.31 -8.04 -4.83
CA GLU A 68 -5.09 -9.28 -4.67
C GLU A 68 -4.54 -10.46 -5.50
N LYS A 69 -3.74 -10.18 -6.52
CA LYS A 69 -3.09 -11.19 -7.36
C LYS A 69 -1.77 -11.72 -6.80
N PHE A 70 -1.25 -11.13 -5.71
CA PHE A 70 0.01 -11.54 -5.10
C PHE A 70 -0.23 -12.67 -4.10
N GLU A 71 0.58 -13.70 -4.19
CA GLU A 71 0.63 -14.79 -3.21
C GLU A 71 1.60 -14.42 -2.08
N LEU A 72 1.18 -13.51 -1.21
CA LEU A 72 2.00 -13.16 -0.06
C LEU A 72 2.04 -14.32 0.94
N ARG A 73 3.22 -14.50 1.52
CA ARG A 73 3.50 -15.56 2.49
C ARG A 73 4.23 -15.00 3.71
N PRO A 74 3.95 -15.51 4.91
CA PRO A 74 4.69 -15.14 6.10
C PRO A 74 6.14 -15.63 5.99
N LEU A 75 7.06 -14.87 6.60
CA LEU A 75 8.44 -15.31 6.74
C LEU A 75 8.53 -16.45 7.76
N THR A 76 9.33 -17.47 7.46
CA THR A 76 9.69 -18.49 8.45
C THR A 76 10.51 -17.89 9.58
N ALA A 77 10.54 -18.52 10.75
CA ALA A 77 11.37 -18.07 11.87
C ALA A 77 12.87 -17.99 11.47
N ALA A 78 13.35 -18.95 10.70
CA ALA A 78 14.73 -18.96 10.21
C ALA A 78 15.04 -17.77 9.29
N LEU A 79 14.18 -17.48 8.31
CA LEU A 79 14.35 -16.31 7.42
C LEU A 79 14.26 -15.00 8.18
N ARG A 80 13.38 -14.92 9.18
CA ARG A 80 13.25 -13.73 10.03
C ARG A 80 14.51 -13.48 10.84
N SER A 81 15.12 -14.52 11.42
CA SER A 81 16.39 -14.45 12.12
C SER A 81 17.52 -14.01 11.19
N ASP A 82 17.67 -14.67 10.03
CA ASP A 82 18.67 -14.33 9.02
C ASP A 82 18.59 -12.86 8.58
N PHE A 83 17.41 -12.39 8.23
CA PHE A 83 17.23 -10.99 7.87
C PHE A 83 17.55 -10.03 9.02
N SER A 84 17.22 -10.39 10.26
CA SER A 84 17.52 -9.58 11.45
C SER A 84 19.02 -9.47 11.68
N ASP A 85 19.77 -10.58 11.54
CA ASP A 85 21.24 -10.61 11.69
C ASP A 85 21.92 -9.77 10.60
N ARG A 86 21.45 -9.91 9.36
CA ARG A 86 21.95 -9.12 8.23
C ARG A 86 21.62 -7.63 8.39
N TRP A 87 20.45 -7.29 8.93
CA TRP A 87 20.13 -5.91 9.25
C TRP A 87 21.09 -5.33 10.29
N SER A 88 21.44 -6.10 11.33
CA SER A 88 22.40 -5.69 12.33
C SER A 88 23.79 -5.44 11.74
N ALA A 89 24.22 -6.27 10.79
CA ALA A 89 25.45 -6.06 10.05
C ALA A 89 25.44 -4.77 9.21
N VAL A 90 24.35 -4.51 8.48
CA VAL A 90 24.16 -3.27 7.70
C VAL A 90 24.18 -2.03 8.61
N GLN A 91 23.59 -2.12 9.81
CA GLN A 91 23.65 -1.03 10.77
C GLN A 91 25.07 -0.79 11.31
N ALA A 92 25.82 -1.83 11.59
CA ALA A 92 27.19 -1.72 12.03
C ALA A 92 28.09 -1.11 10.94
N GLU A 93 27.92 -1.51 9.69
CA GLU A 93 28.65 -0.96 8.55
C GLU A 93 28.47 0.56 8.40
N PHE A 94 27.36 1.12 8.87
CA PHE A 94 27.10 2.55 8.75
C PHE A 94 28.15 3.44 9.40
N VAL A 95 28.85 2.94 10.41
CA VAL A 95 29.90 3.70 11.13
C VAL A 95 31.08 3.98 10.21
N ASP A 96 31.51 3.00 9.46
CA ASP A 96 32.71 3.08 8.61
C ASP A 96 32.36 3.41 7.16
N ASN A 97 31.19 2.96 6.67
CA ASN A 97 30.75 3.10 5.29
C ASN A 97 29.26 3.48 5.20
N PRO A 98 28.88 4.74 5.53
CA PRO A 98 27.47 5.16 5.48
C PRO A 98 26.80 4.96 4.12
N LYS A 99 27.58 5.10 3.05
CA LYS A 99 27.11 4.94 1.66
C LYS A 99 26.74 3.49 1.35
N GLY A 100 27.64 2.58 1.66
CA GLY A 100 27.42 1.15 1.49
C GLY A 100 26.25 0.65 2.33
N ALA A 101 26.17 1.09 3.58
CA ALA A 101 25.11 0.73 4.51
C ALA A 101 23.71 1.12 3.98
N VAL A 102 23.53 2.33 3.42
CA VAL A 102 22.24 2.75 2.86
C VAL A 102 21.87 1.89 1.65
N SER A 103 22.84 1.59 0.78
CA SER A 103 22.61 0.69 -0.37
C SER A 103 22.29 -0.74 0.10
N GLY A 104 22.97 -1.23 1.11
CA GLY A 104 22.70 -2.54 1.74
C GLY A 104 21.31 -2.60 2.38
N ALA A 105 20.88 -1.51 3.02
CA ALA A 105 19.54 -1.41 3.59
C ALA A 105 18.44 -1.49 2.52
N ASP A 106 18.58 -0.77 1.39
CA ASP A 106 17.64 -0.84 0.29
C ASP A 106 17.56 -2.26 -0.31
N GLN A 107 18.73 -2.88 -0.53
CA GLN A 107 18.80 -4.25 -1.04
C GLN A 107 18.12 -5.24 -0.08
N LEU A 108 18.37 -5.12 1.21
CA LEU A 108 17.80 -6.01 2.22
C LEU A 108 16.28 -5.87 2.30
N VAL A 109 15.75 -4.65 2.24
CA VAL A 109 14.31 -4.40 2.16
C VAL A 109 13.71 -5.08 0.92
N ASN A 110 14.36 -4.95 -0.24
CA ASN A 110 13.91 -5.59 -1.46
C ASN A 110 13.91 -7.13 -1.37
N GLU A 111 14.90 -7.73 -0.70
CA GLU A 111 14.96 -9.17 -0.48
C GLU A 111 13.85 -9.66 0.44
N VAL A 112 13.56 -8.93 1.52
CA VAL A 112 12.43 -9.24 2.41
C VAL A 112 11.10 -9.17 1.65
N MET A 113 10.89 -8.14 0.84
CA MET A 113 9.70 -8.02 0.00
C MET A 113 9.56 -9.23 -0.94
N LYS A 114 10.65 -9.60 -1.63
CA LYS A 114 10.69 -10.77 -2.51
C LYS A 114 10.37 -12.06 -1.75
N ALA A 115 10.98 -12.27 -0.60
CA ALA A 115 10.75 -13.45 0.25
C ALA A 115 9.28 -13.54 0.69
N ARG A 116 8.63 -12.40 0.88
CA ARG A 116 7.19 -12.30 1.18
C ARG A 116 6.27 -12.46 -0.02
N GLY A 117 6.80 -12.51 -1.25
CA GLY A 117 6.03 -12.69 -2.47
C GLY A 117 5.58 -11.41 -3.16
N TYR A 118 6.14 -10.25 -2.79
CA TYR A 118 5.95 -9.03 -3.57
C TYR A 118 6.71 -9.12 -4.90
N PRO A 119 6.13 -8.63 -6.01
CA PRO A 119 6.83 -8.61 -7.30
C PRO A 119 8.09 -7.74 -7.26
N VAL A 120 9.14 -8.21 -7.93
CA VAL A 120 10.36 -7.41 -8.13
C VAL A 120 10.18 -6.55 -9.37
N VAL A 121 9.90 -5.27 -9.14
CA VAL A 121 9.62 -4.27 -10.17
C VAL A 121 10.43 -2.99 -9.85
N ASP A 122 10.23 -1.92 -10.63
CA ASP A 122 10.79 -0.61 -10.32
C ASP A 122 10.31 -0.09 -8.96
N PHE A 123 10.98 0.96 -8.45
CA PHE A 123 10.71 1.53 -7.14
C PHE A 123 9.26 2.04 -7.00
N ASP A 124 8.78 2.79 -8.01
CA ASP A 124 7.46 3.42 -7.92
C ASP A 124 6.34 2.38 -7.82
N GLN A 125 6.47 1.30 -8.60
CA GLN A 125 5.52 0.20 -8.53
C GLN A 125 5.63 -0.57 -7.20
N ARG A 126 6.86 -0.81 -6.67
CA ARG A 126 7.03 -1.43 -5.35
C ARG A 126 6.39 -0.60 -4.24
N ALA A 127 6.63 0.71 -4.24
CA ALA A 127 6.02 1.61 -3.26
C ALA A 127 4.48 1.64 -3.38
N ALA A 128 3.96 1.57 -4.62
CA ALA A 128 2.52 1.46 -4.86
C ALA A 128 1.95 0.13 -4.35
N ASP A 129 2.63 -0.97 -4.58
CA ASP A 129 2.20 -2.31 -4.14
C ASP A 129 2.21 -2.43 -2.60
N ILE A 130 3.28 -1.95 -1.94
CA ILE A 130 3.40 -1.90 -0.47
C ILE A 130 2.35 -0.98 0.17
N SER A 131 1.99 0.12 -0.49
CA SER A 131 1.05 1.10 0.07
C SER A 131 -0.34 0.52 0.38
N VAL A 132 -0.68 -0.62 -0.18
CA VAL A 132 -1.97 -1.30 0.03
C VAL A 132 -2.03 -2.01 1.39
N ASP A 133 -0.91 -2.60 1.82
CA ASP A 133 -0.80 -3.37 3.06
C ASP A 133 -0.16 -2.55 4.19
N HIS A 134 0.75 -1.62 3.84
CA HIS A 134 1.56 -0.85 4.78
C HIS A 134 1.51 0.67 4.47
N PRO A 135 0.33 1.29 4.47
CA PRO A 135 0.16 2.68 4.04
C PRO A 135 0.89 3.71 4.92
N VAL A 136 1.16 3.37 6.17
CA VAL A 136 1.87 4.27 7.11
C VAL A 136 3.37 4.28 6.85
N VAL A 137 3.96 3.10 6.58
CA VAL A 137 5.42 2.98 6.44
C VAL A 137 5.93 3.22 5.02
N VAL A 138 5.05 3.20 4.01
CA VAL A 138 5.45 3.48 2.62
C VAL A 138 6.00 4.90 2.44
N GLU A 139 5.57 5.85 3.24
CA GLU A 139 6.12 7.21 3.26
C GLU A 139 7.60 7.20 3.65
N ASN A 140 7.96 6.42 4.68
CA ASN A 140 9.35 6.21 5.08
C ASN A 140 10.17 5.60 3.94
N TYR A 141 9.63 4.61 3.23
CA TYR A 141 10.30 3.99 2.10
C TYR A 141 10.62 5.00 0.98
N ARG A 142 9.66 5.89 0.67
CA ARG A 142 9.88 6.96 -0.31
C ARG A 142 10.90 7.98 0.17
N ALA A 143 10.83 8.39 1.43
CA ALA A 143 11.79 9.32 2.00
C ALA A 143 13.22 8.77 1.97
N ALA A 144 13.40 7.50 2.31
CA ALA A 144 14.69 6.82 2.22
C ALA A 144 15.23 6.79 0.79
N HIS A 145 14.39 6.41 -0.17
CA HIS A 145 14.75 6.34 -1.58
C HIS A 145 15.13 7.72 -2.16
N GLU A 146 14.39 8.75 -1.82
CA GLU A 146 14.69 10.13 -2.22
C GLU A 146 16.07 10.57 -1.72
N ILE A 147 16.42 10.23 -0.49
CA ILE A 147 17.75 10.48 0.05
C ILE A 147 18.81 9.67 -0.71
N ALA A 148 18.55 8.40 -1.01
CA ALA A 148 19.47 7.56 -1.78
C ALA A 148 19.70 8.12 -3.20
N LEU A 149 18.66 8.63 -3.86
CA LEU A 149 18.79 9.30 -5.17
C LEU A 149 19.60 10.59 -5.09
N ARG A 150 19.39 11.43 -4.06
CA ARG A 150 20.21 12.63 -3.84
C ARG A 150 21.67 12.24 -3.56
N HIS A 151 21.86 11.16 -2.83
CA HIS A 151 23.19 10.66 -2.53
C HIS A 151 23.94 10.23 -3.80
N SER A 152 23.31 9.49 -4.71
CA SER A 152 23.92 9.08 -5.97
C SER A 152 24.41 10.26 -6.84
N ARG A 153 23.81 11.45 -6.62
CA ARG A 153 24.19 12.72 -7.26
C ARG A 153 25.22 13.53 -6.45
N GLY A 154 25.70 13.01 -5.32
CA GLY A 154 26.62 13.72 -4.44
C GLY A 154 25.97 14.86 -3.63
N GLN A 155 24.64 14.85 -3.49
CA GLN A 155 23.84 15.94 -2.88
C GLN A 155 23.29 15.57 -1.50
N ALA A 156 23.74 14.49 -0.87
CA ALA A 156 23.29 14.08 0.44
C ALA A 156 24.45 14.10 1.44
N SER A 157 24.20 14.66 2.62
CA SER A 157 25.13 14.62 3.77
C SER A 157 25.07 13.27 4.48
N THR A 158 26.05 13.02 5.37
CA THR A 158 26.04 11.83 6.24
C THR A 158 24.79 11.81 7.14
N GLU A 159 24.32 12.98 7.58
CA GLU A 159 23.09 13.08 8.36
C GLU A 159 21.84 12.71 7.54
N ASP A 160 21.80 13.05 6.24
CA ASP A 160 20.75 12.56 5.34
C ASP A 160 20.79 11.04 5.22
N LEU A 161 21.99 10.45 5.07
CA LEU A 161 22.15 8.99 5.03
C LEU A 161 21.69 8.33 6.34
N ARG A 162 21.98 8.94 7.50
CA ARG A 162 21.48 8.47 8.79
C ARG A 162 19.94 8.48 8.83
N ARG A 163 19.31 9.53 8.32
CA ARG A 163 17.84 9.59 8.19
C ARG A 163 17.30 8.50 7.25
N ALA A 164 17.98 8.26 6.14
CA ALA A 164 17.60 7.16 5.25
C ALA A 164 17.60 5.81 5.95
N MET A 165 18.65 5.53 6.76
CA MET A 165 18.71 4.30 7.55
C MET A 165 17.56 4.16 8.55
N VAL A 166 17.14 5.26 9.21
CA VAL A 166 15.98 5.26 10.11
C VAL A 166 14.70 4.95 9.34
N HIS A 167 14.52 5.52 8.16
CA HIS A 167 13.37 5.27 7.30
C HIS A 167 13.32 3.84 6.76
N TYR A 168 14.45 3.30 6.27
CA TYR A 168 14.53 1.89 5.85
C TYR A 168 14.26 0.93 7.01
N ARG A 169 14.76 1.25 8.21
CA ARG A 169 14.50 0.45 9.43
C ARG A 169 13.01 0.33 9.72
N SER A 170 12.25 1.43 9.60
CA SER A 170 10.81 1.43 9.85
C SER A 170 10.08 0.45 8.93
N LEU A 171 10.35 0.50 7.62
CA LEU A 171 9.77 -0.45 6.67
C LEU A 171 10.26 -1.88 6.90
N PHE A 172 11.56 -2.07 7.13
CA PHE A 172 12.15 -3.38 7.38
C PHE A 172 11.50 -4.08 8.57
N GLN A 173 11.35 -3.37 9.69
CA GLN A 173 10.71 -3.92 10.89
C GLN A 173 9.26 -4.29 10.66
N GLU A 174 8.51 -3.47 9.97
CA GLU A 174 7.13 -3.75 9.60
C GLU A 174 7.03 -5.02 8.76
N LEU A 175 7.86 -5.15 7.71
CA LEU A 175 7.87 -6.32 6.84
C LEU A 175 8.30 -7.61 7.56
N LEU A 176 9.14 -7.52 8.60
CA LEU A 176 9.55 -8.68 9.40
C LEU A 176 8.48 -9.15 10.38
N GLN A 177 7.72 -8.22 10.98
CA GLN A 177 6.75 -8.51 12.02
C GLN A 177 5.37 -8.84 11.46
N ASP A 178 5.10 -8.45 10.22
CA ASP A 178 3.78 -8.58 9.62
C ASP A 178 3.35 -10.05 9.55
N SER A 179 2.46 -10.41 10.45
CA SER A 179 1.60 -11.56 10.26
C SER A 179 0.55 -11.15 9.23
N ILE A 180 0.70 -11.60 7.99
CA ILE A 180 -0.36 -11.46 6.98
C ILE A 180 -1.65 -11.93 7.65
N PRO A 181 -2.67 -11.08 7.78
CA PRO A 181 -3.95 -11.56 8.27
C PRO A 181 -4.35 -12.71 7.34
N VAL A 182 -4.43 -13.91 7.88
CA VAL A 182 -4.91 -15.07 7.14
C VAL A 182 -6.31 -14.69 6.71
N ARG A 183 -6.45 -14.29 5.45
CA ARG A 183 -7.75 -14.18 4.84
C ARG A 183 -8.30 -15.60 4.90
N GLU A 184 -9.20 -15.86 5.82
CA GLU A 184 -9.91 -17.15 5.89
C GLU A 184 -10.40 -17.44 4.48
N LEU A 185 -9.73 -18.39 3.84
CA LEU A 185 -10.22 -18.96 2.58
C LEU A 185 -11.61 -19.48 2.93
N PRO A 186 -12.66 -19.11 2.20
CA PRO A 186 -13.98 -19.64 2.44
C PRO A 186 -13.83 -21.15 2.41
N HIS A 187 -14.10 -21.81 3.54
CA HIS A 187 -14.04 -23.25 3.67
C HIS A 187 -14.80 -23.85 2.50
N ARG A 188 -14.07 -24.52 1.61
CA ARG A 188 -14.65 -25.36 0.59
C ARG A 188 -15.56 -26.34 1.34
N ARG A 189 -16.86 -26.09 1.33
CA ARG A 189 -17.84 -27.06 1.80
C ARG A 189 -17.57 -28.32 1.00
N GLU A 190 -16.92 -29.27 1.63
CA GLU A 190 -16.87 -30.64 1.10
C GLU A 190 -18.32 -31.09 1.00
N ALA A 191 -18.77 -31.16 -0.25
CA ALA A 191 -20.01 -31.85 -0.57
C ALA A 191 -19.80 -33.32 -0.21
N ARG A 192 -20.29 -33.70 0.97
CA ARG A 192 -20.53 -35.13 1.24
C ARG A 192 -21.77 -35.52 0.44
N ALA A 193 -21.55 -36.37 -0.53
CA ALA A 193 -22.55 -37.23 -1.18
C ALA A 193 -23.15 -38.20 -0.17
#